data_29a1546453b125400a087cc49694d13b
#
_entry.id   29a1546453b125400a087cc49694d13b
#
_cell.length_a   1.000
_cell.length_b   1.000
_cell.length_c   1.000
_cell.angle_alpha   90.00
_cell.angle_beta   90.00
_cell.angle_gamma   90.00
#
_symmetry.space_group_name_H-M   'P 1'
#
loop_
_entity.id
_entity.type
_entity.pdbx_description
1 polymer ?
#
loop_
_entity_poly.entity_id
_entity_poly.type
_entity_poly.pdbx_seq_one_letter_code
_entity_poly.pdbx_strand_id
1 'polypeptide(L)'
;DIANAGKVMVTPGSTLGLGNGAGLFSQTKGAAALTSNTPVVYASGNVNLTGSTILAGAGTASAGLVVHNGTLVVDAAGKTNITNGTVTLEGDSILYFHNVGVNLADGETTQTGSLTLADAPSTVKVDNILWKYVYGTDTYTLAQKSAEEVAQTTGIKTAGVIDFYNRLPSVSPLKDRIKDEFFLGEANLKGGMNLAAAAGVQAAALQGLGLATDTAQKRASLSQTFVDGVTSFAEVSGTRLDLGGNSSMNEINAELGGVIVGGEWTRSDMTFGGLANLGSGSVRGQSANAGVKNDVDYYGASLYAGKRFGQFNIVGQAGYLRTSNDLTDSSVGYAKADSVKTNVWTIGVRGEAAVQLYENSKLIPYVGLNYVRLNTDDYTVSNGTHVSSTHQSLWTVPVGLMFTGKTAAASGWTLQPLLDVAYVRSFGDKDVEATTTWGSTVGSVNMVVWAENVLRSRAGIEAQKGALSLGIQGGAACGSDNMSSFFAQVSARYSF
;
A
#
# COMPACT_ATOMS: atom_id res chain seq x y z
N ASP A 1 -10.96 -31.25 -7.07
CA ASP A 1 -9.73 -32.06 -6.94
C ASP A 1 -8.67 -31.52 -7.88
N ILE A 2 -7.61 -30.98 -7.31
CA ILE A 2 -6.40 -30.72 -8.09
C ILE A 2 -5.62 -32.03 -8.11
N ALA A 3 -5.97 -32.86 -9.07
CA ALA A 3 -5.35 -34.15 -9.22
C ALA A 3 -4.11 -34.04 -10.09
N ASN A 4 -2.97 -34.24 -9.50
CA ASN A 4 -1.81 -34.91 -10.09
C ASN A 4 -1.02 -34.29 -11.22
N ALA A 5 -1.27 -33.13 -11.73
CA ALA A 5 -0.61 -32.85 -13.01
C ALA A 5 -0.03 -31.45 -13.15
N GLY A 6 0.30 -30.78 -12.08
CA GLY A 6 0.86 -29.45 -12.31
C GLY A 6 1.23 -28.65 -11.05
N LYS A 7 1.78 -27.50 -11.30
CA LYS A 7 1.98 -26.45 -10.28
C LYS A 7 0.66 -25.77 -10.00
N VAL A 8 0.29 -25.66 -8.73
CA VAL A 8 -0.72 -24.72 -8.28
C VAL A 8 0.01 -23.42 -7.92
N MET A 9 -0.32 -22.35 -8.63
CA MET A 9 0.21 -21.03 -8.33
C MET A 9 -0.86 -20.22 -7.61
N VAL A 10 -0.54 -19.76 -6.40
CA VAL A 10 -1.36 -18.79 -5.66
C VAL A 10 -0.68 -17.44 -5.81
N THR A 11 -1.33 -16.55 -6.55
CA THR A 11 -0.78 -15.22 -6.83
C THR A 11 -0.96 -14.27 -5.65
N PRO A 12 -0.20 -13.17 -5.58
CA PRO A 12 -0.40 -12.14 -4.55
C PRO A 12 -1.86 -11.67 -4.48
N GLY A 13 -2.38 -11.52 -3.26
CA GLY A 13 -3.77 -11.14 -3.03
C GLY A 13 -4.80 -12.27 -3.15
N SER A 14 -4.40 -13.46 -3.56
CA SER A 14 -5.26 -14.64 -3.64
C SER A 14 -5.15 -15.50 -2.38
N THR A 15 -6.24 -16.18 -2.02
CA THR A 15 -6.26 -17.14 -0.91
C THR A 15 -6.61 -18.53 -1.45
N LEU A 16 -5.76 -19.50 -1.16
CA LEU A 16 -6.07 -20.91 -1.35
C LEU A 16 -6.51 -21.48 -0.01
N GLY A 17 -7.79 -21.81 0.12
CA GLY A 17 -8.35 -22.49 1.28
C GLY A 17 -8.26 -24.00 1.11
N LEU A 18 -7.68 -24.68 2.09
CA LEU A 18 -7.68 -26.13 2.19
C LEU A 18 -8.61 -26.49 3.35
N GLY A 19 -9.81 -26.95 3.01
CA GLY A 19 -10.86 -27.25 3.97
C GLY A 19 -10.75 -28.67 4.57
N ASN A 20 -11.54 -28.91 5.60
CA ASN A 20 -11.61 -30.20 6.31
C ASN A 20 -12.00 -31.34 5.36
N GLY A 21 -11.15 -32.33 5.20
CA GLY A 21 -11.41 -33.52 4.37
C GLY A 21 -11.27 -33.32 2.86
N ALA A 22 -11.03 -32.11 2.40
CA ALA A 22 -10.76 -31.82 1.00
C ALA A 22 -9.26 -31.57 0.80
N GLY A 23 -8.45 -32.54 1.07
CA GLY A 23 -7.02 -32.40 0.84
C GLY A 23 -6.75 -32.11 -0.65
N LEU A 24 -6.17 -30.98 -0.93
CA LEU A 24 -5.60 -30.66 -2.23
C LEU A 24 -4.58 -31.73 -2.64
N PHE A 25 -4.06 -32.41 -1.64
CA PHE A 25 -3.13 -33.53 -1.72
C PHE A 25 -3.73 -34.82 -1.17
N SER A 26 -5.05 -34.90 -1.10
CA SER A 26 -5.74 -36.12 -0.68
C SER A 26 -5.50 -37.20 -1.72
N GLN A 27 -4.94 -38.29 -1.25
CA GLN A 27 -4.70 -39.49 -2.02
C GLN A 27 -5.94 -40.35 -2.25
N THR A 28 -7.07 -39.79 -2.48
CA THR A 28 -8.25 -40.58 -2.77
C THR A 28 -8.13 -41.40 -4.07
N LYS A 29 -7.08 -41.20 -4.81
CA LYS A 29 -6.82 -42.00 -6.03
C LYS A 29 -5.37 -42.48 -6.12
N GLY A 30 -5.04 -43.41 -5.23
CA GLY A 30 -3.87 -44.27 -5.40
C GLY A 30 -2.54 -43.68 -4.89
N ALA A 31 -1.99 -44.33 -3.93
CA ALA A 31 -0.69 -44.01 -3.29
C ALA A 31 0.50 -43.96 -4.27
N ALA A 32 0.32 -44.31 -5.50
CA ALA A 32 1.38 -44.39 -6.53
C ALA A 32 1.71 -43.04 -7.14
N ALA A 33 1.03 -41.97 -6.78
CA ALA A 33 1.11 -40.73 -7.53
C ALA A 33 2.11 -39.71 -7.00
N LEU A 34 2.65 -39.89 -5.83
CA LEU A 34 3.64 -38.97 -5.24
C LEU A 34 5.06 -39.46 -5.49
N THR A 35 5.48 -39.34 -6.71
CA THR A 35 6.89 -39.54 -7.16
C THR A 35 7.62 -38.21 -7.10
N SER A 36 8.91 -38.20 -7.41
CA SER A 36 9.74 -36.99 -7.52
C SER A 36 9.18 -35.88 -8.43
N ASN A 37 8.16 -36.19 -9.23
CA ASN A 37 7.46 -35.24 -10.09
C ASN A 37 6.10 -34.82 -9.57
N THR A 38 5.83 -34.99 -8.30
CA THR A 38 4.55 -34.63 -7.68
C THR A 38 4.32 -33.12 -7.73
N PRO A 39 3.06 -32.69 -7.93
CA PRO A 39 2.75 -31.27 -8.01
C PRO A 39 3.13 -30.52 -6.75
N VAL A 40 3.77 -29.40 -6.94
CA VAL A 40 4.16 -28.46 -5.90
C VAL A 40 3.24 -27.27 -5.99
N VAL A 41 2.73 -26.81 -4.84
CA VAL A 41 1.97 -25.57 -4.78
C VAL A 41 2.94 -24.41 -4.63
N TYR A 42 2.96 -23.53 -5.61
CA TYR A 42 3.65 -22.26 -5.52
C TYR A 42 2.67 -21.20 -5.07
N ALA A 43 2.89 -20.62 -3.90
CA ALA A 43 2.02 -19.60 -3.35
C ALA A 43 2.81 -18.31 -3.11
N SER A 44 2.46 -17.25 -3.82
CA SER A 44 2.85 -15.87 -3.51
C SER A 44 1.68 -15.10 -2.86
N GLY A 45 0.57 -15.78 -2.58
CA GLY A 45 -0.59 -15.30 -1.84
C GLY A 45 -0.79 -16.08 -0.54
N ASN A 46 -1.98 -15.96 0.05
CA ASN A 46 -2.31 -16.64 1.28
C ASN A 46 -2.75 -18.09 1.02
N VAL A 47 -2.23 -19.02 1.82
CA VAL A 47 -2.71 -20.40 1.84
C VAL A 47 -3.26 -20.69 3.22
N ASN A 48 -4.59 -20.92 3.30
CA ASN A 48 -5.28 -21.23 4.53
C ASN A 48 -5.45 -22.75 4.69
N LEU A 49 -4.96 -23.27 5.80
CA LEU A 49 -5.15 -24.67 6.18
C LEU A 49 -6.07 -24.70 7.39
N THR A 50 -7.32 -25.14 7.19
CA THR A 50 -8.31 -25.22 8.26
C THR A 50 -8.73 -26.66 8.47
N GLY A 51 -8.39 -27.23 9.61
CA GLY A 51 -8.84 -28.57 10.03
C GLY A 51 -8.50 -29.70 9.06
N SER A 52 -7.56 -29.45 8.15
CA SER A 52 -7.25 -30.35 7.05
C SER A 52 -5.99 -31.13 7.34
N THR A 53 -6.04 -32.41 7.02
CA THR A 53 -4.84 -33.21 6.87
C THR A 53 -4.41 -33.13 5.42
N ILE A 54 -3.30 -32.50 5.15
CA ILE A 54 -2.65 -32.65 3.84
C ILE A 54 -1.93 -33.97 3.86
N LEU A 55 -2.54 -34.98 3.25
CA LEU A 55 -1.92 -36.27 3.07
C LEU A 55 -1.11 -36.21 1.77
N ALA A 56 0.16 -35.94 1.91
CA ALA A 56 1.10 -36.37 0.89
C ALA A 56 1.32 -37.87 1.11
N GLY A 57 1.14 -38.67 0.12
CA GLY A 57 1.11 -40.13 0.22
C GLY A 57 2.30 -40.80 0.88
N ALA A 58 2.06 -42.03 1.33
CA ALA A 58 3.07 -42.92 1.87
C ALA A 58 4.08 -43.31 0.77
N GLY A 59 5.03 -42.48 0.49
CA GLY A 59 6.12 -42.72 -0.44
C GLY A 59 7.19 -41.66 -0.24
N THR A 60 8.39 -41.93 -0.67
CA THR A 60 9.52 -40.97 -0.69
C THR A 60 9.24 -39.80 -1.61
N ALA A 61 8.14 -39.15 -1.43
CA ALA A 61 7.73 -38.10 -2.33
C ALA A 61 8.18 -36.75 -1.82
N SER A 62 8.82 -36.03 -2.69
CA SER A 62 9.09 -34.60 -2.57
C SER A 62 7.86 -33.77 -2.93
N ALA A 63 6.66 -34.25 -2.63
CA ALA A 63 5.47 -33.41 -2.75
C ALA A 63 5.52 -32.36 -1.67
N GLY A 64 5.66 -31.11 -2.08
CA GLY A 64 5.81 -30.01 -1.17
C GLY A 64 4.85 -28.89 -1.50
N LEU A 65 4.44 -28.17 -0.47
CA LEU A 65 3.83 -26.87 -0.58
C LEU A 65 4.93 -25.81 -0.60
N VAL A 66 5.06 -25.04 -1.66
CA VAL A 66 5.98 -23.91 -1.71
C VAL A 66 5.18 -22.63 -1.61
N VAL A 67 5.47 -21.85 -0.58
CA VAL A 67 4.92 -20.50 -0.38
C VAL A 67 6.03 -19.52 -0.69
N HIS A 68 5.84 -18.66 -1.69
CA HIS A 68 6.82 -17.67 -2.09
C HIS A 68 6.25 -16.27 -1.88
N ASN A 69 6.87 -15.46 -1.01
CA ASN A 69 6.42 -14.11 -0.65
C ASN A 69 4.93 -14.06 -0.24
N GLY A 70 4.46 -15.09 0.44
CA GLY A 70 3.06 -15.26 0.82
C GLY A 70 2.87 -15.63 2.28
N THR A 71 1.64 -15.90 2.67
CA THR A 71 1.31 -16.32 4.03
C THR A 71 0.70 -17.72 4.03
N LEU A 72 1.30 -18.61 4.79
CA LEU A 72 0.71 -19.91 5.12
C LEU A 72 -0.06 -19.77 6.44
N VAL A 73 -1.38 -19.93 6.37
CA VAL A 73 -2.24 -19.86 7.56
C VAL A 73 -2.55 -21.27 8.04
N VAL A 74 -2.24 -21.56 9.30
CA VAL A 74 -2.49 -22.83 9.97
C VAL A 74 -3.53 -22.60 11.06
N ASP A 75 -4.67 -23.29 11.00
CA ASP A 75 -5.69 -23.25 12.05
C ASP A 75 -5.32 -24.19 13.18
N ALA A 76 -4.88 -23.63 14.31
CA ALA A 76 -4.47 -24.38 15.49
C ALA A 76 -5.65 -25.06 16.19
N ALA A 77 -6.84 -24.46 16.20
CA ALA A 77 -8.04 -25.07 16.81
C ALA A 77 -8.55 -26.26 16.01
N GLY A 78 -8.40 -26.24 14.70
CA GLY A 78 -8.72 -27.34 13.81
C GLY A 78 -7.73 -28.49 13.85
N LYS A 79 -6.63 -28.37 14.62
CA LYS A 79 -5.53 -29.34 14.67
C LYS A 79 -5.05 -29.70 13.26
N THR A 80 -4.79 -28.68 12.46
CA THR A 80 -4.30 -28.87 11.09
C THR A 80 -3.02 -29.70 11.11
N ASN A 81 -3.02 -30.79 10.38
CA ASN A 81 -1.88 -31.66 10.22
C ASN A 81 -1.46 -31.70 8.75
N ILE A 82 -0.22 -31.36 8.48
CA ILE A 82 0.42 -31.56 7.18
C ILE A 82 1.36 -32.73 7.34
N THR A 83 0.89 -33.90 6.94
CA THR A 83 1.65 -35.15 7.04
C THR A 83 2.14 -35.59 5.66
N ASN A 84 3.32 -36.19 5.60
CA ASN A 84 3.95 -36.77 4.39
C ASN A 84 4.22 -35.77 3.26
N GLY A 85 4.39 -34.50 3.57
CA GLY A 85 4.83 -33.48 2.61
C GLY A 85 5.66 -32.42 3.32
N THR A 86 6.57 -31.81 2.57
CA THR A 86 7.43 -30.75 3.08
C THR A 86 6.87 -29.41 2.65
N VAL A 87 6.77 -28.48 3.58
CA VAL A 87 6.44 -27.09 3.30
C VAL A 87 7.73 -26.27 3.23
N THR A 88 7.91 -25.59 2.11
CA THR A 88 9.02 -24.66 1.92
C THR A 88 8.47 -23.23 1.94
N LEU A 89 9.02 -22.40 2.79
CA LEU A 89 8.69 -20.98 2.86
C LEU A 89 9.85 -20.19 2.27
N GLU A 90 9.62 -19.55 1.11
CA GLU A 90 10.65 -18.82 0.36
C GLU A 90 10.42 -17.30 0.43
N GLY A 91 11.50 -16.54 0.35
CA GLY A 91 11.47 -15.09 0.38
C GLY A 91 10.90 -14.55 1.69
N ASP A 92 10.02 -13.53 1.61
CA ASP A 92 9.39 -12.90 2.76
C ASP A 92 8.12 -13.63 3.22
N SER A 93 8.10 -14.96 3.11
CA SER A 93 6.93 -15.76 3.47
C SER A 93 6.71 -15.81 4.97
N ILE A 94 5.43 -15.82 5.37
CA ILE A 94 4.97 -15.80 6.75
C ILE A 94 4.26 -17.11 7.08
N LEU A 95 4.66 -17.77 8.17
CA LEU A 95 3.90 -18.84 8.80
C LEU A 95 2.99 -18.20 9.86
N TYR A 96 1.67 -18.28 9.65
CA TYR A 96 0.69 -17.67 10.54
C TYR A 96 -0.19 -18.72 11.20
N PHE A 97 -0.19 -18.76 12.53
CA PHE A 97 -1.06 -19.62 13.32
C PHE A 97 -2.28 -18.85 13.79
N HIS A 98 -3.47 -19.38 13.43
CA HIS A 98 -4.77 -18.81 13.72
C HIS A 98 -5.55 -19.69 14.72
N ASN A 99 -6.47 -19.10 15.48
CA ASN A 99 -7.24 -19.76 16.54
C ASN A 99 -6.37 -20.44 17.61
N VAL A 100 -5.25 -19.81 17.96
CA VAL A 100 -4.33 -20.34 18.96
C VAL A 100 -4.90 -20.18 20.35
N GLY A 101 -4.86 -21.25 21.13
CA GLY A 101 -5.43 -21.28 22.48
C GLY A 101 -6.95 -21.50 22.51
N VAL A 102 -7.56 -21.82 21.37
CA VAL A 102 -9.00 -22.12 21.25
C VAL A 102 -9.23 -23.63 21.33
N ASN A 103 -10.35 -24.05 21.96
CA ASN A 103 -10.73 -25.46 22.13
C ASN A 103 -9.71 -26.32 22.89
N LEU A 104 -9.05 -25.74 23.88
CA LEU A 104 -8.13 -26.46 24.76
C LEU A 104 -8.89 -27.24 25.85
N ALA A 105 -8.37 -28.40 26.22
CA ALA A 105 -8.78 -29.08 27.44
C ALA A 105 -8.30 -28.30 28.67
N ASP A 106 -8.92 -28.57 29.81
CA ASP A 106 -8.56 -27.90 31.06
C ASP A 106 -7.12 -28.23 31.46
N GLY A 107 -6.32 -27.22 31.71
CA GLY A 107 -4.90 -27.36 32.06
C GLY A 107 -3.94 -27.55 30.88
N GLU A 108 -4.44 -27.60 29.63
CA GLU A 108 -3.54 -27.60 28.44
C GLU A 108 -2.85 -26.25 28.26
N THR A 109 -1.54 -26.31 28.17
CA THR A 109 -0.68 -25.14 27.91
C THR A 109 0.05 -25.20 26.55
N THR A 110 -0.25 -26.24 25.77
CA THR A 110 0.36 -26.47 24.46
C THR A 110 -0.67 -26.98 23.46
N GLN A 111 -0.52 -26.56 22.21
CA GLN A 111 -1.20 -27.11 21.03
C GLN A 111 -0.16 -27.65 20.08
N THR A 112 -0.36 -28.82 19.53
CA THR A 112 0.59 -29.48 18.62
C THR A 112 -0.12 -29.98 17.38
N GLY A 113 0.56 -29.92 16.26
CA GLY A 113 0.12 -30.54 15.01
C GLY A 113 1.31 -30.94 14.14
N SER A 114 1.05 -31.70 13.09
CA SER A 114 2.10 -32.14 12.17
C SER A 114 2.29 -31.11 11.07
N LEU A 115 3.51 -30.62 10.92
CA LEU A 115 3.92 -29.70 9.87
C LEU A 115 5.42 -29.92 9.60
N THR A 116 5.74 -30.60 8.50
CA THR A 116 7.13 -30.78 8.10
C THR A 116 7.58 -29.56 7.31
N LEU A 117 8.52 -28.81 7.85
CA LEU A 117 9.13 -27.66 7.20
C LEU A 117 10.50 -28.04 6.63
N ALA A 118 10.82 -27.57 5.42
CA ALA A 118 12.14 -27.76 4.82
C ALA A 118 13.24 -27.10 5.67
N ASP A 119 12.95 -25.89 6.15
CA ASP A 119 13.83 -25.10 7.00
C ASP A 119 13.04 -24.40 8.10
N ALA A 120 13.72 -23.90 9.11
CA ALA A 120 13.10 -23.07 10.13
C ALA A 120 12.54 -21.78 9.49
N PRO A 121 11.26 -21.44 9.73
CA PRO A 121 10.65 -20.27 9.11
C PRO A 121 11.30 -18.98 9.62
N SER A 122 11.64 -18.08 8.73
CA SER A 122 12.24 -16.79 9.06
C SER A 122 11.24 -15.86 9.78
N THR A 123 9.95 -15.99 9.43
CA THR A 123 8.90 -15.17 10.02
C THR A 123 7.73 -16.04 10.45
N VAL A 124 7.44 -16.01 11.75
CA VAL A 124 6.28 -16.70 12.34
C VAL A 124 5.40 -15.70 13.07
N LYS A 125 4.10 -15.82 12.87
CA LYS A 125 3.07 -15.04 13.55
C LYS A 125 2.10 -15.96 14.27
N VAL A 126 1.63 -15.51 15.42
CA VAL A 126 0.67 -16.23 16.25
C VAL A 126 -0.41 -15.23 16.64
N ASP A 127 -1.68 -15.54 16.37
CA ASP A 127 -2.80 -14.63 16.62
C ASP A 127 -3.10 -14.40 18.11
N ASN A 128 -2.54 -15.23 18.97
CA ASN A 128 -2.68 -15.11 20.40
C ASN A 128 -1.37 -14.66 21.04
N ILE A 129 -1.34 -13.43 21.53
CA ILE A 129 -0.17 -12.80 22.13
C ILE A 129 0.39 -13.57 23.35
N LEU A 130 -0.44 -14.36 24.01
CA LEU A 130 -0.07 -15.20 25.15
C LEU A 130 0.63 -16.50 24.75
N TRP A 131 0.75 -16.77 23.44
CA TRP A 131 1.30 -17.98 22.90
C TRP A 131 2.53 -17.69 22.04
N LYS A 132 3.39 -18.68 21.92
CA LYS A 132 4.56 -18.68 21.06
C LYS A 132 4.65 -19.95 20.26
N TYR A 133 5.23 -19.85 19.09
CA TYR A 133 5.62 -20.99 18.28
C TYR A 133 6.97 -21.52 18.77
N VAL A 134 7.04 -22.84 18.88
CA VAL A 134 8.28 -23.57 19.13
C VAL A 134 8.56 -24.46 17.92
N TYR A 135 9.66 -24.19 17.26
CA TYR A 135 10.04 -24.92 16.06
C TYR A 135 10.31 -26.38 16.33
N GLY A 136 9.79 -27.25 15.46
CA GLY A 136 10.12 -28.67 15.38
C GLY A 136 10.16 -29.06 13.89
N THR A 137 10.99 -30.03 13.56
CA THR A 137 11.22 -30.40 12.14
C THR A 137 9.96 -30.97 11.48
N ASP A 138 9.22 -31.81 12.19
CA ASP A 138 8.04 -32.53 11.68
C ASP A 138 6.74 -32.16 12.38
N THR A 139 6.82 -31.29 13.37
CA THR A 139 5.70 -30.88 14.17
C THR A 139 5.80 -29.40 14.48
N TYR A 140 4.66 -28.73 14.56
CA TYR A 140 4.62 -27.44 15.23
C TYR A 140 4.14 -27.61 16.68
N THR A 141 4.69 -26.81 17.55
CA THR A 141 4.22 -26.67 18.92
C THR A 141 3.94 -25.21 19.20
N LEU A 142 2.73 -24.94 19.65
CA LEU A 142 2.34 -23.63 20.16
C LEU A 142 2.28 -23.77 21.69
N ALA A 143 3.04 -22.98 22.39
CA ALA A 143 3.15 -23.04 23.84
C ALA A 143 2.74 -21.72 24.48
N GLN A 144 2.11 -21.78 25.63
CA GLN A 144 1.78 -20.59 26.39
C GLN A 144 3.07 -19.92 26.87
N LYS A 145 3.13 -18.59 26.71
CA LYS A 145 4.27 -17.78 27.16
C LYS A 145 4.29 -17.67 28.69
N SER A 146 5.48 -17.58 29.28
CA SER A 146 5.61 -17.16 30.66
C SER A 146 5.20 -15.71 30.87
N ALA A 147 4.97 -15.34 32.14
CA ALA A 147 4.65 -13.97 32.51
C ALA A 147 5.74 -12.97 32.06
N GLU A 148 7.02 -13.36 32.16
CA GLU A 148 8.14 -12.55 31.73
C GLU A 148 8.16 -12.37 30.20
N GLU A 149 7.92 -13.44 29.45
CA GLU A 149 7.86 -13.39 27.98
C GLU A 149 6.71 -12.52 27.47
N VAL A 150 5.56 -12.56 28.14
CA VAL A 150 4.42 -11.67 27.80
C VAL A 150 4.79 -10.24 28.13
N ALA A 151 5.37 -9.96 29.29
CA ALA A 151 5.80 -8.62 29.68
C ALA A 151 6.83 -8.02 28.71
N GLN A 152 7.78 -8.83 28.23
CA GLN A 152 8.77 -8.41 27.23
C GLN A 152 8.12 -8.08 25.88
N THR A 153 7.08 -8.84 25.49
CA THR A 153 6.44 -8.67 24.18
C THR A 153 5.45 -7.50 24.16
N THR A 154 4.77 -7.24 25.27
CA THR A 154 3.67 -6.27 25.37
C THR A 154 4.06 -4.97 26.06
N GLY A 155 5.18 -4.97 26.80
CA GLY A 155 5.55 -3.87 27.70
C GLY A 155 4.71 -3.83 28.99
N ILE A 156 3.79 -4.75 29.18
CA ILE A 156 2.93 -4.84 30.38
C ILE A 156 3.77 -5.33 31.57
N LYS A 157 4.04 -4.45 32.52
CA LYS A 157 4.86 -4.76 33.70
C LYS A 157 4.12 -5.52 34.82
N THR A 158 2.96 -6.07 34.54
CA THR A 158 2.09 -6.71 35.54
C THR A 158 2.19 -8.23 35.49
N ALA A 159 3.35 -8.77 35.82
CA ALA A 159 3.57 -10.23 35.98
C ALA A 159 2.47 -10.88 36.83
N GLY A 160 2.01 -10.22 37.89
CA GLY A 160 0.97 -10.73 38.76
C GLY A 160 -0.40 -10.98 38.11
N VAL A 161 -0.77 -10.19 37.08
CA VAL A 161 -2.03 -10.41 36.36
C VAL A 161 -1.93 -11.64 35.45
N ILE A 162 -0.77 -11.87 34.84
CA ILE A 162 -0.51 -13.03 34.00
C ILE A 162 -0.50 -14.31 34.83
N ASP A 163 0.15 -14.29 35.98
CA ASP A 163 0.15 -15.41 36.90
C ASP A 163 -1.26 -15.72 37.45
N PHE A 164 -2.02 -14.71 37.75
CA PHE A 164 -3.43 -14.84 38.14
C PHE A 164 -4.27 -15.45 37.02
N TYR A 165 -4.12 -14.92 35.78
CA TYR A 165 -4.78 -15.44 34.59
C TYR A 165 -4.45 -16.92 34.33
N ASN A 166 -3.18 -17.32 34.46
CA ASN A 166 -2.73 -18.67 34.23
C ASN A 166 -3.27 -19.67 35.31
N ARG A 167 -3.59 -19.19 36.51
CA ARG A 167 -4.18 -19.99 37.58
C ARG A 167 -5.70 -20.15 37.49
N LEU A 168 -6.37 -19.37 36.68
CA LEU A 168 -7.82 -19.49 36.48
C LEU A 168 -8.13 -20.72 35.63
N PRO A 169 -9.24 -21.44 35.93
CA PRO A 169 -9.72 -22.54 35.10
C PRO A 169 -9.83 -22.11 33.62
N SER A 170 -9.54 -23.01 32.70
CA SER A 170 -9.59 -22.75 31.25
C SER A 170 -10.97 -22.30 30.77
N VAL A 171 -12.03 -22.78 31.43
CA VAL A 171 -13.41 -22.36 31.17
C VAL A 171 -13.85 -21.43 32.32
N SER A 172 -13.44 -20.17 32.24
CA SER A 172 -13.82 -19.16 33.23
C SER A 172 -14.21 -17.87 32.54
N PRO A 173 -15.44 -17.36 32.76
CA PRO A 173 -15.84 -16.04 32.21
C PRO A 173 -14.89 -14.92 32.62
N LEU A 174 -14.26 -15.03 33.80
CA LEU A 174 -13.26 -14.07 34.26
C LEU A 174 -11.95 -14.19 33.46
N LYS A 175 -11.54 -15.40 33.11
CA LYS A 175 -10.37 -15.66 32.28
C LYS A 175 -10.57 -15.10 30.87
N ASP A 176 -11.76 -15.32 30.29
CA ASP A 176 -12.11 -14.76 28.99
C ASP A 176 -12.12 -13.24 29.00
N ARG A 177 -12.71 -12.62 30.04
CA ARG A 177 -12.67 -11.15 30.19
C ARG A 177 -11.26 -10.60 30.35
N ILE A 178 -10.42 -11.22 31.15
CA ILE A 178 -9.01 -10.79 31.30
C ILE A 178 -8.27 -10.95 29.98
N LYS A 179 -8.48 -12.07 29.28
CA LYS A 179 -7.92 -12.29 27.95
C LYS A 179 -8.36 -11.19 26.98
N ASP A 180 -9.64 -10.93 26.89
CA ASP A 180 -10.20 -10.00 25.92
C ASP A 180 -9.91 -8.55 26.28
N GLU A 181 -10.03 -8.15 27.54
CA GLU A 181 -9.86 -6.75 27.96
C GLU A 181 -8.38 -6.36 28.17
N PHE A 182 -7.52 -7.25 28.65
CA PHE A 182 -6.13 -6.91 28.95
C PHE A 182 -5.12 -7.38 27.91
N PHE A 183 -5.32 -8.54 27.33
CA PHE A 183 -4.30 -9.14 26.46
C PHE A 183 -4.64 -9.03 24.98
N LEU A 184 -5.86 -9.35 24.58
CA LEU A 184 -6.28 -9.22 23.19
C LEU A 184 -6.57 -7.78 22.80
N GLY A 185 -6.99 -6.95 23.78
CA GLY A 185 -7.22 -5.53 23.56
C GLY A 185 -6.00 -4.82 22.99
N GLU A 186 -4.83 -5.02 23.59
CA GLU A 186 -3.59 -4.39 23.11
C GLU A 186 -3.11 -4.97 21.77
N ALA A 187 -3.22 -6.29 21.57
CA ALA A 187 -2.85 -6.89 20.30
C ALA A 187 -3.78 -6.45 19.16
N ASN A 188 -5.08 -6.40 19.42
CA ASN A 188 -6.05 -5.94 18.46
C ASN A 188 -5.87 -4.44 18.16
N LEU A 189 -5.66 -3.64 19.22
CA LEU A 189 -5.36 -2.22 19.10
C LEU A 189 -4.10 -1.97 18.24
N LYS A 190 -3.04 -2.78 18.47
CA LYS A 190 -1.80 -2.71 17.70
C LYS A 190 -2.03 -2.98 16.22
N GLY A 191 -2.89 -3.93 15.86
CA GLY A 191 -3.28 -4.19 14.47
C GLY A 191 -3.92 -2.97 13.82
N GLY A 192 -4.85 -2.31 14.51
CA GLY A 192 -5.44 -1.04 14.06
C GLY A 192 -4.42 0.09 13.95
N MET A 193 -3.51 0.19 14.92
CA MET A 193 -2.42 1.18 14.89
C MET A 193 -1.46 0.94 13.72
N ASN A 194 -1.09 -0.30 13.44
CA ASN A 194 -0.24 -0.65 12.30
C ASN A 194 -0.89 -0.28 10.97
N LEU A 195 -2.18 -0.61 10.79
CA LEU A 195 -2.93 -0.22 9.60
C LEU A 195 -3.01 1.31 9.47
N ALA A 196 -3.33 2.02 10.54
CA ALA A 196 -3.34 3.47 10.51
C ALA A 196 -1.97 4.05 10.15
N ALA A 197 -0.88 3.52 10.76
CA ALA A 197 0.47 4.05 10.59
C ALA A 197 1.06 3.79 9.20
N ALA A 198 0.87 2.60 8.65
CA ALA A 198 1.67 2.11 7.52
C ALA A 198 0.86 1.72 6.27
N ALA A 199 -0.46 1.84 6.29
CA ALA A 199 -1.26 1.63 5.08
C ALA A 199 -1.18 2.80 4.08
N GLY A 200 -0.62 3.94 4.48
CA GLY A 200 -0.33 5.09 3.61
C GLY A 200 -1.53 5.64 2.85
N VAL A 201 -2.73 5.54 3.42
CA VAL A 201 -4.00 5.92 2.80
C VAL A 201 -3.97 7.38 2.32
N GLN A 202 -3.49 8.28 3.17
CA GLN A 202 -3.39 9.71 2.87
C GLN A 202 -2.29 9.99 1.85
N ALA A 203 -1.14 9.34 1.96
CA ALA A 203 -0.02 9.50 1.04
C ALA A 203 -0.40 9.05 -0.38
N ALA A 204 -1.11 7.93 -0.53
CA ALA A 204 -1.64 7.47 -1.81
C ALA A 204 -2.62 8.47 -2.44
N ALA A 205 -3.52 9.02 -1.63
CA ALA A 205 -4.48 10.02 -2.09
C ALA A 205 -3.78 11.30 -2.59
N LEU A 206 -2.74 11.76 -1.87
CA LEU A 206 -1.93 12.91 -2.29
C LEU A 206 -1.14 12.65 -3.57
N GLN A 207 -0.62 11.43 -3.75
CA GLN A 207 0.05 11.05 -5.01
C GLN A 207 -0.90 11.06 -6.20
N GLY A 208 -2.07 10.41 -6.06
CA GLY A 208 -3.07 10.39 -7.13
C GLY A 208 -3.55 11.80 -7.51
N LEU A 209 -3.75 12.68 -6.52
CA LEU A 209 -4.08 14.08 -6.74
C LEU A 209 -2.92 14.84 -7.39
N GLY A 210 -1.68 14.56 -7.00
CA GLY A 210 -0.48 15.18 -7.54
C GLY A 210 -0.35 15.00 -9.04
N LEU A 211 -0.62 13.81 -9.55
CA LEU A 211 -0.62 13.52 -10.99
C LEU A 211 -1.62 14.43 -11.74
N ALA A 212 -2.86 14.54 -11.24
CA ALA A 212 -3.88 15.38 -11.85
C ALA A 212 -3.55 16.87 -11.76
N THR A 213 -3.05 17.34 -10.61
CA THR A 213 -2.63 18.73 -10.39
C THR A 213 -1.46 19.11 -11.29
N ASP A 214 -0.46 18.26 -11.41
CA ASP A 214 0.70 18.49 -12.27
C ASP A 214 0.28 18.56 -13.75
N THR A 215 -0.64 17.69 -14.20
CA THR A 215 -1.21 17.76 -15.54
C THR A 215 -1.96 19.05 -15.75
N ALA A 216 -2.86 19.45 -14.86
CA ALA A 216 -3.65 20.69 -14.97
C ALA A 216 -2.74 21.93 -15.06
N GLN A 217 -1.73 22.02 -14.20
CA GLN A 217 -0.78 23.13 -14.19
C GLN A 217 0.11 23.16 -15.45
N LYS A 218 0.56 22.00 -15.92
CA LYS A 218 1.35 21.86 -17.15
C LYS A 218 0.55 22.31 -18.36
N ARG A 219 -0.73 21.93 -18.47
CA ARG A 219 -1.58 22.24 -19.62
C ARG A 219 -1.79 23.73 -19.82
N ALA A 220 -1.88 24.53 -18.78
CA ALA A 220 -2.04 25.98 -18.83
C ALA A 220 -0.72 26.77 -18.72
N SER A 221 0.44 26.09 -18.65
CA SER A 221 1.78 26.68 -18.46
C SER A 221 2.34 27.29 -19.72
N LEU A 222 3.17 28.34 -19.57
CA LEU A 222 4.00 28.90 -20.66
C LEU A 222 4.95 27.89 -21.31
N SER A 223 5.17 26.74 -20.69
CA SER A 223 5.95 25.65 -21.28
C SER A 223 5.24 24.97 -22.46
N GLN A 224 3.93 25.15 -22.60
CA GLN A 224 3.14 24.56 -23.68
C GLN A 224 3.10 25.42 -24.94
N THR A 225 2.78 24.76 -26.06
CA THR A 225 2.37 25.44 -27.27
C THR A 225 0.85 25.61 -27.25
N PHE A 226 0.38 26.84 -27.28
CA PHE A 226 -1.03 27.15 -27.30
C PHE A 226 -1.52 27.25 -28.75
N VAL A 227 -2.64 26.59 -29.01
CA VAL A 227 -3.36 26.65 -30.31
C VAL A 227 -4.77 27.06 -29.99
N ASP A 228 -5.26 28.11 -30.66
CA ASP A 228 -6.65 28.54 -30.50
C ASP A 228 -7.60 27.45 -30.98
N GLY A 229 -8.66 27.23 -30.24
CA GLY A 229 -9.63 26.16 -30.49
C GLY A 229 -9.78 25.18 -29.34
N VAL A 230 -10.31 24.03 -29.66
CA VAL A 230 -10.51 22.91 -28.70
C VAL A 230 -9.39 21.91 -28.86
N THR A 231 -8.86 21.47 -27.74
CA THR A 231 -7.85 20.40 -27.70
C THR A 231 -8.31 19.32 -26.76
N SER A 232 -8.24 18.07 -27.18
CA SER A 232 -8.41 16.91 -26.29
C SER A 232 -7.06 16.26 -25.99
N PHE A 233 -6.95 15.62 -24.84
CA PHE A 233 -5.72 14.92 -24.43
C PHE A 233 -6.01 13.69 -23.59
N ALA A 234 -5.07 12.75 -23.63
CA ALA A 234 -5.01 11.60 -22.76
C ALA A 234 -3.58 11.39 -22.29
N GLU A 235 -3.43 11.00 -21.04
CA GLU A 235 -2.13 10.71 -20.41
C GLU A 235 -2.23 9.41 -19.62
N VAL A 236 -1.18 8.58 -19.70
CA VAL A 236 -0.99 7.41 -18.86
C VAL A 236 0.22 7.68 -18.01
N SER A 237 0.09 7.49 -16.72
CA SER A 237 1.15 7.79 -15.76
C SER A 237 1.30 6.70 -14.70
N GLY A 238 2.51 6.56 -14.19
CA GLY A 238 2.83 5.75 -13.02
C GLY A 238 3.75 6.53 -12.10
N THR A 239 3.60 6.30 -10.80
CA THR A 239 4.42 6.93 -9.76
C THR A 239 4.76 5.95 -8.67
N ARG A 240 5.95 6.11 -8.10
CA ARG A 240 6.40 5.41 -6.90
C ARG A 240 6.84 6.44 -5.88
N LEU A 241 6.43 6.24 -4.63
CA LEU A 241 6.84 7.01 -3.47
C LEU A 241 7.39 6.08 -2.41
N ASP A 242 8.56 6.38 -1.94
CA ASP A 242 9.13 5.86 -0.71
C ASP A 242 9.07 6.99 0.33
N LEU A 243 8.45 6.77 1.46
CA LEU A 243 8.33 7.72 2.55
C LEU A 243 8.70 7.01 3.85
N GLY A 244 9.77 7.48 4.48
CA GLY A 244 10.26 6.96 5.75
C GLY A 244 10.11 8.03 6.81
N GLY A 245 9.24 7.82 7.78
CA GLY A 245 9.12 8.74 8.91
C GLY A 245 10.29 8.64 9.89
N ASN A 246 10.39 9.61 10.80
CA ASN A 246 11.38 9.62 11.87
C ASN A 246 11.22 8.47 12.89
N SER A 247 10.13 7.72 12.82
CA SER A 247 9.92 6.49 13.56
C SER A 247 9.80 5.34 12.56
N SER A 248 10.41 4.21 12.86
CA SER A 248 10.33 2.97 12.07
C SER A 248 8.90 2.42 11.89
N MET A 249 7.88 3.13 12.38
CA MET A 249 6.49 2.67 12.38
C MET A 249 5.67 3.09 11.16
N ASN A 250 6.14 4.03 10.35
CA ASN A 250 5.38 4.51 9.18
C ASN A 250 6.20 4.62 7.89
N GLU A 251 7.22 3.80 7.77
CA GLU A 251 7.94 3.66 6.51
C GLU A 251 7.07 2.92 5.50
N ILE A 252 6.82 3.55 4.35
CA ILE A 252 5.94 3.01 3.31
C ILE A 252 6.58 3.11 1.93
N ASN A 253 6.19 2.19 1.07
CA ASN A 253 6.38 2.24 -0.37
C ASN A 253 5.02 2.24 -1.06
N ALA A 254 4.73 3.25 -1.87
CA ALA A 254 3.48 3.39 -2.60
C ALA A 254 3.73 3.41 -4.11
N GLU A 255 3.02 2.60 -4.85
CA GLU A 255 3.08 2.51 -6.31
C GLU A 255 1.67 2.72 -6.87
N LEU A 256 1.48 3.78 -7.65
CA LEU A 256 0.20 4.09 -8.27
C LEU A 256 0.37 4.25 -9.79
N GLY A 257 -0.64 3.83 -10.53
CA GLY A 257 -0.75 4.06 -11.96
C GLY A 257 -2.14 4.50 -12.36
N GLY A 258 -2.26 5.23 -13.45
CA GLY A 258 -3.57 5.70 -13.88
C GLY A 258 -3.59 6.36 -15.24
N VAL A 259 -4.80 6.75 -15.63
CA VAL A 259 -5.11 7.43 -16.86
C VAL A 259 -5.76 8.76 -16.54
N ILE A 260 -5.36 9.78 -17.25
CA ILE A 260 -5.95 11.12 -17.23
C ILE A 260 -6.47 11.42 -18.62
N VAL A 261 -7.72 11.83 -18.72
CA VAL A 261 -8.33 12.30 -19.96
C VAL A 261 -8.91 13.68 -19.75
N GLY A 262 -8.80 14.53 -20.74
CA GLY A 262 -9.32 15.88 -20.61
C GLY A 262 -9.47 16.63 -21.91
N GLY A 263 -10.01 17.83 -21.77
CA GLY A 263 -10.15 18.78 -22.85
C GLY A 263 -9.91 20.20 -22.36
N GLU A 264 -9.48 21.03 -23.30
CA GLU A 264 -9.25 22.44 -23.05
C GLU A 264 -9.70 23.28 -24.24
N TRP A 265 -10.06 24.48 -23.94
CA TRP A 265 -10.37 25.51 -24.92
C TRP A 265 -9.43 26.68 -24.73
N THR A 266 -8.76 27.04 -25.81
CA THR A 266 -7.84 28.17 -25.83
C THR A 266 -8.37 29.22 -26.78
N ARG A 267 -8.37 30.49 -26.35
CA ARG A 267 -8.69 31.62 -27.17
C ARG A 267 -7.77 32.78 -26.82
N SER A 268 -6.98 33.18 -27.77
CA SER A 268 -6.00 34.28 -27.62
C SER A 268 -5.03 33.99 -26.43
N ASP A 269 -5.21 34.70 -25.35
CA ASP A 269 -4.35 34.67 -24.17
C ASP A 269 -4.94 33.86 -22.99
N MET A 270 -6.09 33.22 -23.18
CA MET A 270 -6.77 32.44 -22.15
C MET A 270 -6.88 30.96 -22.53
N THR A 271 -6.72 30.10 -21.53
CA THR A 271 -6.95 28.67 -21.64
C THR A 271 -7.83 28.23 -20.49
N PHE A 272 -8.87 27.47 -20.77
CA PHE A 272 -9.72 26.81 -19.78
C PHE A 272 -9.76 25.32 -20.08
N GLY A 273 -9.65 24.50 -19.08
CA GLY A 273 -9.68 23.07 -19.28
C GLY A 273 -10.23 22.33 -18.10
N GLY A 274 -10.57 21.07 -18.35
CA GLY A 274 -10.99 20.11 -17.37
C GLY A 274 -10.40 18.75 -17.67
N LEU A 275 -10.19 17.97 -16.62
CA LEU A 275 -9.69 16.60 -16.73
C LEU A 275 -10.39 15.69 -15.73
N ALA A 276 -10.46 14.42 -16.08
CA ALA A 276 -10.81 13.33 -15.19
C ALA A 276 -9.60 12.40 -15.08
N ASN A 277 -9.38 11.86 -13.90
CA ASN A 277 -8.34 10.89 -13.62
C ASN A 277 -8.90 9.67 -12.89
N LEU A 278 -8.38 8.51 -13.22
CA LEU A 278 -8.72 7.26 -12.59
C LEU A 278 -7.48 6.34 -12.60
N GLY A 279 -7.36 5.55 -11.59
CA GLY A 279 -6.22 4.64 -11.48
C GLY A 279 -6.29 3.75 -10.26
N SER A 280 -5.26 2.96 -10.10
CA SER A 280 -5.12 2.04 -8.99
C SER A 280 -3.65 1.88 -8.60
N GLY A 281 -3.43 1.20 -7.50
CA GLY A 281 -2.08 0.89 -7.05
C GLY A 281 -2.06 0.17 -5.72
N SER A 282 -0.89 0.13 -5.12
CA SER A 282 -0.73 -0.47 -3.81
C SER A 282 0.25 0.32 -2.94
N VAL A 283 0.03 0.27 -1.64
CA VAL A 283 0.98 0.74 -0.63
C VAL A 283 1.38 -0.43 0.23
N ARG A 284 2.64 -0.49 0.58
CA ARG A 284 3.21 -1.51 1.47
C ARG A 284 3.96 -0.83 2.59
N GLY A 285 3.66 -1.24 3.81
CA GLY A 285 4.49 -0.93 4.96
C GLY A 285 5.87 -1.56 4.81
N GLN A 286 6.86 -0.94 5.39
CA GLN A 286 8.24 -1.40 5.39
C GLN A 286 8.72 -1.68 6.81
N SER A 287 9.89 -2.26 6.96
CA SER A 287 10.54 -2.49 8.26
C SER A 287 9.63 -3.19 9.27
N ALA A 288 9.31 -2.56 10.38
CA ALA A 288 8.47 -3.13 11.44
C ALA A 288 7.02 -3.42 10.99
N ASN A 289 6.55 -2.80 9.91
CA ASN A 289 5.20 -2.92 9.37
C ASN A 289 5.15 -3.62 8.00
N ALA A 290 6.13 -4.44 7.67
CA ALA A 290 6.20 -5.18 6.40
C ALA A 290 4.98 -6.08 6.11
N GLY A 291 4.19 -6.40 7.15
CA GLY A 291 2.92 -7.13 7.00
C GLY A 291 1.74 -6.28 6.52
N VAL A 292 1.88 -4.95 6.53
CA VAL A 292 0.80 -4.03 6.13
C VAL A 292 0.80 -3.84 4.62
N LYS A 293 -0.38 -3.99 4.03
CA LYS A 293 -0.65 -3.76 2.62
C LYS A 293 -1.94 -2.97 2.46
N ASN A 294 -1.98 -2.08 1.48
CA ASN A 294 -3.17 -1.35 1.06
C ASN A 294 -3.28 -1.46 -0.47
N ASP A 295 -4.40 -1.97 -0.96
CA ASP A 295 -4.76 -1.92 -2.36
C ASP A 295 -5.67 -0.70 -2.56
N VAL A 296 -5.29 0.17 -3.51
CA VAL A 296 -5.88 1.50 -3.69
C VAL A 296 -6.51 1.60 -5.07
N ASP A 297 -7.76 2.02 -5.12
CA ASP A 297 -8.41 2.53 -6.32
C ASP A 297 -8.72 4.02 -6.14
N TYR A 298 -8.57 4.81 -7.19
CA TYR A 298 -8.87 6.24 -7.13
C TYR A 298 -9.52 6.78 -8.39
N TYR A 299 -10.32 7.81 -8.20
CA TYR A 299 -10.87 8.63 -9.29
C TYR A 299 -11.03 10.08 -8.85
N GLY A 300 -10.96 10.96 -9.83
CA GLY A 300 -11.06 12.39 -9.56
C GLY A 300 -11.32 13.22 -10.80
N ALA A 301 -11.46 14.51 -10.58
CA ALA A 301 -11.58 15.49 -11.64
C ALA A 301 -10.94 16.81 -11.22
N SER A 302 -10.44 17.57 -12.19
CA SER A 302 -9.88 18.89 -11.96
C SER A 302 -10.28 19.87 -13.07
N LEU A 303 -10.41 21.12 -12.68
CA LEU A 303 -10.59 22.26 -13.58
C LEU A 303 -9.36 23.14 -13.49
N TYR A 304 -8.99 23.77 -14.60
CA TYR A 304 -7.88 24.70 -14.63
C TYR A 304 -8.12 25.83 -15.61
N ALA A 305 -7.45 26.95 -15.36
CA ALA A 305 -7.45 28.09 -16.25
C ALA A 305 -6.08 28.75 -16.26
N GLY A 306 -5.69 29.28 -17.40
CA GLY A 306 -4.48 30.09 -17.57
C GLY A 306 -4.78 31.40 -18.27
N LYS A 307 -4.14 32.48 -17.81
CA LYS A 307 -4.21 33.80 -18.44
C LYS A 307 -2.81 34.34 -18.67
N ARG A 308 -2.49 34.61 -19.91
CA ARG A 308 -1.20 35.17 -20.35
C ARG A 308 -1.27 36.70 -20.43
N PHE A 309 -0.23 37.37 -20.00
CA PHE A 309 -0.06 38.81 -19.99
C PHE A 309 1.35 39.16 -20.55
N GLY A 310 1.51 39.15 -21.85
CA GLY A 310 2.83 39.28 -22.45
C GLY A 310 3.75 38.11 -22.06
N GLN A 311 4.80 38.40 -21.31
CA GLN A 311 5.74 37.39 -20.82
C GLN A 311 5.28 36.68 -19.55
N PHE A 312 4.22 37.14 -18.90
CA PHE A 312 3.72 36.58 -17.65
C PHE A 312 2.53 35.68 -17.88
N ASN A 313 2.31 34.74 -17.00
CA ASN A 313 1.16 33.85 -17.00
C ASN A 313 0.72 33.57 -15.56
N ILE A 314 -0.58 33.49 -15.35
CA ILE A 314 -1.18 33.04 -14.11
C ILE A 314 -1.99 31.80 -14.42
N VAL A 315 -1.73 30.73 -13.69
CA VAL A 315 -2.46 29.45 -13.78
C VAL A 315 -3.20 29.23 -12.48
N GLY A 316 -4.51 29.02 -12.56
CA GLY A 316 -5.35 28.58 -11.46
C GLY A 316 -5.82 27.15 -11.68
N GLN A 317 -5.97 26.39 -10.63
CA GLN A 317 -6.53 25.03 -10.69
C GLN A 317 -7.34 24.70 -9.43
N ALA A 318 -8.36 23.86 -9.59
CA ALA A 318 -9.10 23.24 -8.51
C ALA A 318 -9.38 21.78 -8.85
N GLY A 319 -9.27 20.89 -7.87
CA GLY A 319 -9.43 19.47 -8.11
C GLY A 319 -10.07 18.74 -6.93
N TYR A 320 -10.61 17.59 -7.25
CA TYR A 320 -11.14 16.63 -6.29
C TYR A 320 -10.67 15.21 -6.65
N LEU A 321 -10.34 14.45 -5.64
CA LEU A 321 -10.02 13.04 -5.81
C LEU A 321 -10.60 12.25 -4.64
N ARG A 322 -11.08 11.05 -4.92
CA ARG A 322 -11.50 10.08 -3.94
C ARG A 322 -10.73 8.79 -4.13
N THR A 323 -10.25 8.22 -3.02
CA THR A 323 -9.67 6.88 -2.98
C THR A 323 -10.57 5.91 -2.24
N SER A 324 -10.50 4.64 -2.62
CA SER A 324 -10.99 3.49 -1.87
C SER A 324 -9.80 2.60 -1.59
N ASN A 325 -9.65 2.19 -0.33
CA ASN A 325 -8.46 1.50 0.16
C ASN A 325 -8.88 0.21 0.84
N ASP A 326 -8.29 -0.92 0.44
CA ASP A 326 -8.48 -2.22 1.08
C ASP A 326 -7.21 -2.56 1.85
N LEU A 327 -7.31 -2.49 3.18
CA LEU A 327 -6.18 -2.57 4.11
C LEU A 327 -6.06 -3.98 4.67
N THR A 328 -4.84 -4.50 4.74
CA THR A 328 -4.53 -5.77 5.40
C THR A 328 -3.26 -5.65 6.23
N ASP A 329 -3.23 -6.30 7.39
CA ASP A 329 -2.01 -6.50 8.18
C ASP A 329 -1.90 -7.99 8.55
N SER A 330 -0.90 -8.66 7.98
CA SER A 330 -0.59 -10.05 8.31
C SER A 330 0.31 -10.18 9.53
N SER A 331 0.76 -9.08 10.10
CA SER A 331 1.73 -9.07 11.20
C SER A 331 1.10 -9.24 12.58
N VAL A 332 -0.16 -8.81 12.74
CA VAL A 332 -0.89 -8.89 14.01
C VAL A 332 -2.29 -9.40 13.72
N GLY A 333 -2.54 -10.70 14.02
CA GLY A 333 -3.87 -11.27 13.96
C GLY A 333 -4.63 -11.14 12.63
N TYR A 334 -3.93 -10.95 11.50
CA TYR A 334 -4.53 -10.77 10.18
C TYR A 334 -5.65 -9.71 10.16
N ALA A 335 -5.30 -8.51 10.60
CA ALA A 335 -6.23 -7.40 10.63
C ALA A 335 -6.58 -6.91 9.22
N LYS A 336 -7.86 -6.64 8.96
CA LYS A 336 -8.38 -6.21 7.65
C LYS A 336 -9.40 -5.09 7.81
N ALA A 337 -9.37 -4.12 6.89
CA ALA A 337 -10.41 -3.12 6.74
C ALA A 337 -10.65 -2.84 5.26
N ASP A 338 -11.89 -2.99 4.80
CA ASP A 338 -12.25 -2.85 3.40
C ASP A 338 -12.87 -1.49 3.13
N SER A 339 -12.63 -0.97 1.92
CA SER A 339 -13.27 0.23 1.39
C SER A 339 -13.11 1.49 2.25
N VAL A 340 -11.95 1.66 2.87
CA VAL A 340 -11.60 2.88 3.60
C VAL A 340 -11.46 4.04 2.60
N LYS A 341 -12.23 5.09 2.79
CA LYS A 341 -12.33 6.17 1.81
C LYS A 341 -11.56 7.40 2.27
N THR A 342 -10.87 8.04 1.32
CA THR A 342 -10.29 9.35 1.51
C THR A 342 -10.77 10.28 0.41
N ASN A 343 -11.25 11.46 0.82
CA ASN A 343 -11.67 12.53 -0.07
C ASN A 343 -10.65 13.66 0.00
N VAL A 344 -10.17 14.11 -1.15
CA VAL A 344 -9.15 15.16 -1.25
C VAL A 344 -9.65 16.29 -2.14
N TRP A 345 -9.52 17.51 -1.66
CA TRP A 345 -9.79 18.74 -2.40
C TRP A 345 -8.51 19.55 -2.52
N THR A 346 -8.31 20.16 -3.67
CA THR A 346 -7.20 21.09 -3.88
C THR A 346 -7.65 22.33 -4.61
N ILE A 347 -7.01 23.43 -4.26
CA ILE A 347 -7.05 24.67 -5.02
C ILE A 347 -5.63 25.24 -5.08
N GLY A 348 -5.24 25.78 -6.23
CA GLY A 348 -3.89 26.32 -6.37
C GLY A 348 -3.82 27.42 -7.41
N VAL A 349 -2.79 28.24 -7.25
CA VAL A 349 -2.42 29.28 -8.19
C VAL A 349 -0.92 29.25 -8.41
N ARG A 350 -0.49 29.50 -9.65
CA ARG A 350 0.94 29.60 -10.03
C ARG A 350 1.15 30.80 -10.94
N GLY A 351 2.12 31.63 -10.62
CA GLY A 351 2.64 32.69 -11.46
C GLY A 351 3.89 32.24 -12.21
N GLU A 352 3.97 32.54 -13.49
CA GLU A 352 5.08 32.21 -14.37
C GLU A 352 5.55 33.46 -15.14
N ALA A 353 6.84 33.49 -15.48
CA ALA A 353 7.41 34.52 -16.33
C ALA A 353 8.31 33.87 -17.39
N ALA A 354 8.10 34.19 -18.68
CA ALA A 354 8.96 33.68 -19.73
C ALA A 354 10.14 34.64 -19.99
N VAL A 355 11.37 34.15 -19.83
CA VAL A 355 12.59 34.83 -20.20
C VAL A 355 13.15 34.18 -21.47
N GLN A 356 13.14 34.90 -22.55
CA GLN A 356 13.68 34.40 -23.82
C GLN A 356 15.20 34.30 -23.75
N LEU A 357 15.75 33.11 -23.98
CA LEU A 357 17.19 32.88 -24.04
C LEU A 357 17.73 32.96 -25.48
N TYR A 358 17.06 32.27 -26.40
CA TYR A 358 17.33 32.25 -27.83
C TYR A 358 15.98 32.25 -28.60
N GLU A 359 16.01 32.42 -29.89
CA GLU A 359 14.78 32.48 -30.73
C GLU A 359 13.78 31.37 -30.44
N ASN A 360 14.27 30.16 -30.15
CA ASN A 360 13.46 28.97 -29.96
C ASN A 360 13.52 28.36 -28.54
N SER A 361 14.09 29.09 -27.57
CA SER A 361 14.21 28.58 -26.22
C SER A 361 13.96 29.63 -25.17
N LYS A 362 13.31 29.24 -24.09
CA LYS A 362 12.95 30.12 -22.96
C LYS A 362 13.16 29.45 -21.63
N LEU A 363 13.46 30.27 -20.66
CA LEU A 363 13.51 29.95 -19.25
C LEU A 363 12.26 30.50 -18.58
N ILE A 364 11.62 29.72 -17.72
CA ILE A 364 10.36 30.07 -17.09
C ILE A 364 10.47 29.89 -15.59
N PRO A 365 10.95 30.91 -14.85
CA PRO A 365 10.80 30.92 -13.40
C PRO A 365 9.33 30.96 -13.01
N TYR A 366 8.98 30.27 -11.92
CA TYR A 366 7.63 30.24 -11.40
C TYR A 366 7.59 30.14 -9.87
N VAL A 367 6.50 30.61 -9.32
CA VAL A 367 6.15 30.42 -7.93
C VAL A 367 4.65 30.04 -7.84
N GLY A 368 4.32 29.12 -6.97
CA GLY A 368 2.96 28.69 -6.76
C GLY A 368 2.56 28.66 -5.30
N LEU A 369 1.27 28.55 -5.09
CA LEU A 369 0.65 28.26 -3.80
C LEU A 369 -0.48 27.28 -4.03
N ASN A 370 -0.44 26.13 -3.35
CA ASN A 370 -1.53 25.16 -3.38
C ASN A 370 -2.02 24.89 -1.96
N TYR A 371 -3.32 24.77 -1.82
CA TYR A 371 -3.99 24.29 -0.62
C TYR A 371 -4.61 22.94 -0.90
N VAL A 372 -4.41 21.99 -0.01
CA VAL A 372 -4.96 20.65 -0.09
C VAL A 372 -5.66 20.33 1.23
N ARG A 373 -6.86 19.78 1.15
CA ARG A 373 -7.60 19.26 2.30
C ARG A 373 -7.93 17.79 2.07
N LEU A 374 -7.53 16.96 3.04
CA LEU A 374 -7.83 15.52 3.06
C LEU A 374 -8.81 15.23 4.19
N ASN A 375 -9.74 14.33 3.90
CA ASN A 375 -10.63 13.75 4.91
C ASN A 375 -10.64 12.23 4.67
N THR A 376 -10.10 11.48 5.64
CA THR A 376 -10.19 10.01 5.65
C THR A 376 -11.31 9.62 6.60
N ASP A 377 -12.23 8.79 6.12
CA ASP A 377 -13.35 8.29 6.90
C ASP A 377 -12.82 7.37 8.02
N ASP A 378 -13.57 7.28 9.12
CA ASP A 378 -13.34 6.26 10.14
C ASP A 378 -13.60 4.86 9.60
N TYR A 379 -12.97 3.88 10.19
CA TYR A 379 -13.16 2.51 9.80
C TYR A 379 -12.99 1.53 10.97
N THR A 380 -13.57 0.35 10.81
CA THR A 380 -13.44 -0.72 11.79
C THR A 380 -12.69 -1.88 11.17
N VAL A 381 -11.64 -2.29 11.84
CA VAL A 381 -10.81 -3.45 11.49
C VAL A 381 -11.55 -4.74 11.81
N SER A 382 -11.30 -5.81 11.07
CA SER A 382 -11.95 -7.12 11.25
C SER A 382 -11.85 -7.72 12.66
N ASN A 383 -10.85 -7.28 13.44
CA ASN A 383 -10.67 -7.65 14.84
C ASN A 383 -11.49 -6.80 15.84
N GLY A 384 -12.33 -5.88 15.34
CA GLY A 384 -13.16 -5.00 16.16
C GLY A 384 -12.50 -3.68 16.57
N THR A 385 -11.25 -3.41 16.16
CA THR A 385 -10.61 -2.13 16.43
C THR A 385 -11.21 -1.05 15.55
N HIS A 386 -11.65 0.03 16.15
CA HIS A 386 -12.11 1.22 15.45
C HIS A 386 -10.96 2.22 15.31
N VAL A 387 -10.77 2.76 14.11
CA VAL A 387 -9.81 3.82 13.79
C VAL A 387 -10.58 5.08 13.46
N SER A 388 -10.29 6.16 14.15
CA SER A 388 -11.01 7.44 13.98
C SER A 388 -10.72 8.06 12.62
N SER A 389 -11.70 8.82 12.12
CA SER A 389 -11.51 9.68 10.96
C SER A 389 -10.38 10.68 11.18
N THR A 390 -9.69 11.03 10.09
CA THR A 390 -8.62 12.03 10.12
C THR A 390 -8.89 13.15 9.14
N HIS A 391 -8.50 14.36 9.53
CA HIS A 391 -8.64 15.56 8.73
C HIS A 391 -7.32 16.29 8.68
N GLN A 392 -6.89 16.67 7.47
CA GLN A 392 -5.62 17.35 7.26
C GLN A 392 -5.76 18.51 6.31
N SER A 393 -4.99 19.55 6.55
CA SER A 393 -4.88 20.72 5.69
C SER A 393 -3.42 21.02 5.41
N LEU A 394 -3.04 21.01 4.15
CA LEU A 394 -1.68 21.23 3.69
C LEU A 394 -1.60 22.43 2.77
N TRP A 395 -0.59 23.24 2.95
CA TRP A 395 -0.18 24.29 2.03
C TRP A 395 1.16 23.93 1.43
N THR A 396 1.31 24.06 0.10
CA THR A 396 2.59 23.86 -0.57
C THR A 396 2.95 25.08 -1.39
N VAL A 397 4.22 25.49 -1.29
CA VAL A 397 4.79 26.61 -2.03
C VAL A 397 5.90 26.07 -2.92
N PRO A 398 5.64 25.74 -4.19
CA PRO A 398 6.67 25.43 -5.15
C PRO A 398 7.32 26.72 -5.68
N VAL A 399 8.64 26.72 -5.72
CA VAL A 399 9.46 27.72 -6.42
C VAL A 399 10.35 26.95 -7.37
N GLY A 400 10.26 27.27 -8.66
CA GLY A 400 10.94 26.46 -9.66
C GLY A 400 11.33 27.21 -10.91
N LEU A 401 12.05 26.48 -11.74
CA LEU A 401 12.59 26.97 -13.01
C LEU A 401 12.40 25.90 -14.07
N MET A 402 11.66 26.27 -15.13
CA MET A 402 11.49 25.40 -16.32
C MET A 402 12.34 25.94 -17.46
N PHE A 403 12.93 25.04 -18.21
CA PHE A 403 13.54 25.30 -19.50
C PHE A 403 12.76 24.56 -20.57
N THR A 404 12.42 25.24 -21.65
CA THR A 404 11.81 24.62 -22.83
C THR A 404 12.34 25.25 -24.11
N GLY A 405 12.31 24.50 -25.18
CA GLY A 405 12.73 24.96 -26.49
C GLY A 405 11.90 24.30 -27.58
N LYS A 406 12.10 24.74 -28.83
CA LYS A 406 11.52 24.12 -30.02
C LYS A 406 12.59 23.89 -31.06
N THR A 407 12.63 22.69 -31.61
CA THR A 407 13.53 22.37 -32.73
C THR A 407 12.78 21.57 -33.78
N ALA A 408 13.00 21.95 -35.04
CA ALA A 408 12.45 21.20 -36.16
C ALA A 408 13.19 19.87 -36.29
N ALA A 409 12.44 18.79 -36.45
CA ALA A 409 12.97 17.45 -36.72
C ALA A 409 12.61 17.02 -38.13
N ALA A 410 13.16 15.89 -38.58
CA ALA A 410 12.87 15.31 -39.88
C ALA A 410 11.36 15.04 -40.06
N SER A 411 10.90 15.05 -41.31
CA SER A 411 9.52 14.72 -41.68
C SER A 411 8.43 15.67 -41.12
N GLY A 412 8.79 16.90 -40.81
CA GLY A 412 7.84 17.93 -40.37
C GLY A 412 7.37 17.82 -38.91
N TRP A 413 8.07 17.08 -38.08
CA TRP A 413 7.87 17.09 -36.63
C TRP A 413 8.59 18.28 -35.99
N THR A 414 8.00 18.83 -34.95
CA THR A 414 8.62 19.79 -34.05
C THR A 414 8.80 19.10 -32.68
N LEU A 415 10.02 19.10 -32.17
CA LEU A 415 10.34 18.58 -30.87
C LEU A 415 10.41 19.72 -29.86
N GLN A 416 9.82 19.50 -28.70
CA GLN A 416 9.81 20.45 -27.59
C GLN A 416 10.32 19.76 -26.31
N PRO A 417 11.63 19.87 -25.99
CA PRO A 417 12.18 19.41 -24.73
C PRO A 417 11.68 20.28 -23.58
N LEU A 418 11.57 19.65 -22.41
CA LEU A 418 11.23 20.28 -21.13
C LEU A 418 12.20 19.79 -20.05
N LEU A 419 12.75 20.72 -19.30
CA LEU A 419 13.42 20.47 -18.01
C LEU A 419 12.74 21.34 -16.96
N ASP A 420 12.47 20.80 -15.79
CA ASP A 420 11.86 21.53 -14.66
C ASP A 420 12.55 21.11 -13.36
N VAL A 421 12.99 22.07 -12.58
CA VAL A 421 13.53 21.87 -11.24
C VAL A 421 12.79 22.79 -10.28
N ALA A 422 12.31 22.24 -9.19
CA ALA A 422 11.55 23.00 -8.21
C ALA A 422 11.90 22.58 -6.78
N TYR A 423 11.97 23.56 -5.90
CA TYR A 423 11.92 23.35 -4.47
C TYR A 423 10.50 23.60 -3.99
N VAL A 424 9.96 22.67 -3.21
CA VAL A 424 8.60 22.73 -2.65
C VAL A 424 8.71 22.75 -1.13
N ARG A 425 8.18 23.81 -0.52
CA ARG A 425 8.03 23.91 0.93
C ARG A 425 6.59 23.62 1.30
N SER A 426 6.39 22.77 2.30
CA SER A 426 5.06 22.40 2.79
C SER A 426 4.84 22.91 4.21
N PHE A 427 3.59 23.30 4.50
CA PHE A 427 3.15 23.84 5.79
C PHE A 427 1.81 23.18 6.16
N GLY A 428 1.46 23.23 7.45
CA GLY A 428 0.21 22.66 7.95
C GLY A 428 0.39 21.23 8.45
N ASP A 429 -0.64 20.41 8.29
CA ASP A 429 -0.75 19.07 8.88
C ASP A 429 0.02 18.04 8.06
N LYS A 430 1.36 18.09 8.12
CA LYS A 430 2.26 17.12 7.45
C LYS A 430 2.24 15.76 8.15
N ASP A 431 2.00 15.79 9.44
CA ASP A 431 1.80 14.63 10.30
C ASP A 431 0.34 14.54 10.68
N VAL A 432 -0.15 13.32 10.87
CA VAL A 432 -1.51 13.08 11.32
C VAL A 432 -1.50 12.13 12.51
N GLU A 433 -2.36 12.41 13.46
CA GLU A 433 -2.65 11.52 14.57
C GLU A 433 -3.98 10.80 14.31
N ALA A 434 -3.95 9.48 14.35
CA ALA A 434 -5.15 8.65 14.33
C ALA A 434 -5.34 8.02 15.71
N THR A 435 -6.55 8.12 16.24
CA THR A 435 -6.95 7.44 17.46
C THR A 435 -7.53 6.08 17.11
N THR A 436 -7.10 5.06 17.84
CA THR A 436 -7.60 3.70 17.71
C THR A 436 -8.26 3.27 19.01
N THR A 437 -9.41 2.59 18.92
CA THR A 437 -10.13 2.10 20.10
C THR A 437 -10.54 0.64 19.92
N TRP A 438 -10.40 -0.13 21.00
CA TRP A 438 -10.91 -1.50 21.07
C TRP A 438 -11.50 -1.72 22.47
N GLY A 439 -12.82 -1.92 22.56
CA GLY A 439 -13.50 -1.95 23.85
C GLY A 439 -13.28 -0.63 24.62
N SER A 440 -12.71 -0.73 25.81
CA SER A 440 -12.34 0.43 26.64
C SER A 440 -10.90 0.91 26.43
N THR A 441 -10.11 0.20 25.63
CA THR A 441 -8.69 0.54 25.39
C THR A 441 -8.57 1.52 24.25
N VAL A 442 -7.76 2.56 24.46
CA VAL A 442 -7.52 3.64 23.50
C VAL A 442 -6.03 3.75 23.26
N GLY A 443 -5.64 3.88 22.01
CA GLY A 443 -4.29 4.18 21.58
C GLY A 443 -4.28 5.26 20.52
N SER A 444 -3.13 5.87 20.28
CA SER A 444 -2.93 6.79 19.17
C SER A 444 -1.65 6.48 18.41
N VAL A 445 -1.62 6.85 17.15
CA VAL A 445 -0.45 6.74 16.30
C VAL A 445 -0.28 8.00 15.48
N ASN A 446 0.93 8.53 15.48
CA ASN A 446 1.33 9.62 14.61
C ASN A 446 2.01 9.08 13.37
N MET A 447 1.62 9.59 12.19
CA MET A 447 2.20 9.20 10.91
C MET A 447 2.59 10.43 10.10
N VAL A 448 3.75 10.36 9.44
CA VAL A 448 4.17 11.33 8.42
C VAL A 448 3.42 11.02 7.14
N VAL A 449 2.73 12.01 6.59
CA VAL A 449 1.93 11.88 5.36
C VAL A 449 2.60 12.60 4.20
N TRP A 450 3.36 13.65 4.51
CA TRP A 450 4.00 14.50 3.50
C TRP A 450 5.32 15.08 3.99
N ALA A 451 6.30 15.12 3.09
CA ALA A 451 7.60 15.74 3.38
C ALA A 451 7.50 17.27 3.46
N GLU A 452 8.20 17.85 4.44
CA GLU A 452 8.22 19.30 4.64
C GLU A 452 8.96 20.04 3.53
N ASN A 453 10.06 19.47 3.08
CA ASN A 453 10.90 20.03 2.04
C ASN A 453 11.10 19.01 0.95
N VAL A 454 10.86 19.39 -0.30
CA VAL A 454 11.00 18.48 -1.44
C VAL A 454 11.76 19.21 -2.56
N LEU A 455 12.82 18.61 -3.04
CA LEU A 455 13.47 18.98 -4.30
C LEU A 455 12.93 18.06 -5.40
N ARG A 456 12.35 18.63 -6.43
CA ARG A 456 11.74 17.91 -7.54
C ARG A 456 12.43 18.25 -8.84
N SER A 457 12.69 17.26 -9.67
CA SER A 457 13.20 17.42 -11.03
C SER A 457 12.34 16.61 -12.01
N ARG A 458 12.14 17.14 -13.19
CA ARG A 458 11.50 16.42 -14.29
C ARG A 458 12.13 16.77 -15.63
N ALA A 459 12.11 15.81 -16.53
CA ALA A 459 12.54 15.97 -17.91
C ALA A 459 11.54 15.31 -18.85
N GLY A 460 11.35 15.88 -20.02
CA GLY A 460 10.45 15.32 -21.02
C GLY A 460 10.70 15.88 -22.40
N ILE A 461 10.03 15.28 -23.36
CA ILE A 461 9.99 15.74 -24.74
C ILE A 461 8.59 15.56 -25.30
N GLU A 462 8.11 16.56 -26.01
CA GLU A 462 6.88 16.49 -26.78
C GLU A 462 7.23 16.61 -28.28
N ALA A 463 6.67 15.74 -29.09
CA ALA A 463 6.79 15.77 -30.55
C ALA A 463 5.43 16.18 -31.15
N GLN A 464 5.39 17.23 -31.96
CA GLN A 464 4.19 17.75 -32.58
C GLN A 464 4.29 17.68 -34.10
N LYS A 465 3.20 17.23 -34.76
CA LYS A 465 3.02 17.29 -36.18
C LYS A 465 1.57 17.62 -36.54
N GLY A 466 1.35 18.80 -37.08
CA GLY A 466 -0.02 19.30 -37.32
C GLY A 466 -0.81 19.37 -36.02
N ALA A 467 -1.99 18.76 -36.02
CA ALA A 467 -2.89 18.71 -34.88
C ALA A 467 -2.48 17.72 -33.77
N LEU A 468 -1.62 16.76 -34.09
CA LEU A 468 -1.22 15.70 -33.17
C LEU A 468 0.05 16.07 -32.40
N SER A 469 0.05 15.85 -31.10
CA SER A 469 1.24 15.88 -30.23
C SER A 469 1.34 14.60 -29.41
N LEU A 470 2.55 14.08 -29.30
CA LEU A 470 2.89 12.92 -28.47
C LEU A 470 4.00 13.32 -27.50
N GLY A 471 3.88 12.94 -26.26
CA GLY A 471 4.84 13.32 -25.23
C GLY A 471 5.24 12.16 -24.32
N ILE A 472 6.47 12.21 -23.85
CA ILE A 472 6.98 11.39 -22.77
C ILE A 472 7.70 12.28 -21.77
N GLN A 473 7.47 12.02 -20.49
CA GLN A 473 8.22 12.68 -19.41
C GLN A 473 8.43 11.76 -18.24
N GLY A 474 9.46 12.05 -17.46
CA GLY A 474 9.73 11.39 -16.21
C GLY A 474 10.36 12.36 -15.23
N GLY A 475 10.38 11.98 -13.98
CA GLY A 475 10.98 12.82 -12.94
C GLY A 475 11.23 12.07 -11.65
N ALA A 476 11.96 12.76 -10.79
CA ALA A 476 12.31 12.29 -9.47
C ALA A 476 12.15 13.42 -8.46
N ALA A 477 11.86 13.07 -7.22
CA ALA A 477 11.90 14.01 -6.11
C ALA A 477 12.57 13.34 -4.89
N CYS A 478 13.20 14.16 -4.08
CA CYS A 478 13.72 13.77 -2.77
C CYS A 478 13.39 14.85 -1.75
N GLY A 479 13.18 14.46 -0.50
CA GLY A 479 12.72 15.40 0.51
C GLY A 479 13.12 15.01 1.93
N SER A 480 12.61 15.78 2.88
CA SER A 480 12.66 15.42 4.30
C SER A 480 11.97 14.10 4.54
N ASP A 481 12.16 13.52 5.73
CA ASP A 481 11.54 12.26 6.16
C ASP A 481 11.88 11.08 5.23
N ASN A 482 13.10 11.05 4.70
CA ASN A 482 13.61 10.07 3.75
C ASN A 482 12.68 9.87 2.52
N MET A 483 11.96 10.93 2.15
CA MET A 483 11.06 10.90 1.01
C MET A 483 11.86 10.80 -0.28
N SER A 484 11.53 9.83 -1.11
CA SER A 484 11.93 9.79 -2.52
C SER A 484 10.74 9.39 -3.38
N SER A 485 10.65 9.94 -4.58
CA SER A 485 9.62 9.53 -5.53
C SER A 485 10.13 9.57 -6.97
N PHE A 486 9.52 8.73 -7.80
CA PHE A 486 9.73 8.68 -9.24
C PHE A 486 8.39 8.68 -9.95
N PHE A 487 8.32 9.30 -11.10
CA PHE A 487 7.16 9.16 -11.97
C PHE A 487 7.58 9.04 -13.44
N ALA A 488 6.71 8.43 -14.23
CA ALA A 488 6.80 8.38 -15.67
C ALA A 488 5.42 8.62 -16.27
N GLN A 489 5.37 9.28 -17.43
CA GLN A 489 4.13 9.65 -18.08
C GLN A 489 4.30 9.64 -19.60
N VAL A 490 3.28 9.15 -20.28
CA VAL A 490 3.14 9.22 -21.75
C VAL A 490 1.84 9.96 -22.04
N SER A 491 1.85 10.87 -23.00
CA SER A 491 0.70 11.69 -23.35
C SER A 491 0.47 11.75 -24.86
N ALA A 492 -0.80 11.89 -25.22
CA ALA A 492 -1.24 12.19 -26.56
C ALA A 492 -2.23 13.38 -26.53
N ARG A 493 -2.14 14.25 -27.51
CA ARG A 493 -2.99 15.44 -27.63
C ARG A 493 -3.40 15.65 -29.08
N TYR A 494 -4.64 16.09 -29.27
CA TYR A 494 -5.17 16.44 -30.59
C TYR A 494 -5.91 17.77 -30.52
N SER A 495 -5.53 18.72 -31.39
CA SER A 495 -6.14 20.05 -31.51
C SER A 495 -7.07 20.09 -32.72
N PHE A 496 -8.29 20.54 -32.52
CA PHE A 496 -9.33 20.61 -33.55
C PHE A 496 -9.36 21.97 -34.23
#